data_8cc78159648b1f69c9f839a0ae899454
#
_entry.id   8cc78159648b1f69c9f839a0ae899454
#
_cell.length_a   1.000
_cell.length_b   1.000
_cell.length_c   1.000
_cell.angle_alpha   90.00
_cell.angle_beta   90.00
_cell.angle_gamma   90.00
#
_symmetry.space_group_name_H-M   'P 1'
#
loop_
_entity.id
_entity.type
_entity.pdbx_description
1 polymer ?
#
loop_
_entity_poly.entity_id
_entity_poly.type
_entity_poly.pdbx_seq_one_letter_code
_entity_poly.pdbx_strand_id
1 'polypeptide(L)'
;MPEISTTTSSPIFIKLLSFARELLFPKPKGVNSLSVHIVIMGCGRVGSTLAKDFQALGHSVAVIDQDREAFRRLGADFNGLTVAGVGFDRDTLIEAGIERADAFAAVSNGDNSNILAARVARETYGVKSVVARIYDPGRAEIYQRLGIPTVATVLWTTDQIMRRILPSGAKSEWQDPSGKVQLAEIHIHRGWFGYPVISIQELTKARVAFITRLGEGLIPDEHVVLQDAT
;
A
#
# COMPACT_ATOMS: atom_id res chain seq x y z
N MET A 1 3.53 -4.08 43.03
CA MET A 1 3.85 -3.94 41.59
C MET A 1 2.97 -4.93 40.83
N PRO A 2 1.95 -4.52 40.11
CA PRO A 2 1.24 -5.44 39.23
C PRO A 2 1.89 -5.43 37.85
N GLU A 3 2.09 -6.61 37.30
CA GLU A 3 2.64 -6.89 35.99
C GLU A 3 1.77 -6.29 34.87
N ILE A 4 2.42 -5.61 33.92
CA ILE A 4 1.78 -5.10 32.70
C ILE A 4 1.63 -6.28 31.74
N SER A 5 0.44 -6.82 31.68
CA SER A 5 0.02 -7.79 30.66
C SER A 5 0.04 -7.11 29.30
N THR A 6 0.95 -7.53 28.43
CA THR A 6 0.98 -7.18 27.00
C THR A 6 -0.23 -7.83 26.32
N THR A 7 -1.29 -7.06 26.13
CA THR A 7 -2.47 -7.51 25.38
C THR A 7 -2.14 -7.48 23.89
N THR A 8 -1.91 -8.65 23.34
CA THR A 8 -1.72 -8.95 21.92
C THR A 8 -2.91 -8.42 21.12
N SER A 9 -2.66 -7.55 20.16
CA SER A 9 -3.65 -7.01 19.23
C SER A 9 -4.39 -8.14 18.51
N SER A 10 -5.70 -8.11 18.63
CA SER A 10 -6.61 -9.18 18.21
C SER A 10 -6.59 -9.44 16.70
N PRO A 11 -6.51 -10.69 16.25
CA PRO A 11 -6.52 -11.06 14.83
C PRO A 11 -7.89 -10.87 14.15
N ILE A 12 -8.89 -10.37 14.86
CA ILE A 12 -10.27 -10.21 14.39
C ILE A 12 -10.39 -9.11 13.32
N PHE A 13 -9.60 -8.03 13.40
CA PHE A 13 -9.63 -6.94 12.42
C PHE A 13 -9.13 -7.38 11.03
N ILE A 14 -8.11 -8.22 11.00
CA ILE A 14 -7.56 -8.78 9.74
C ILE A 14 -8.57 -9.77 9.13
N LYS A 15 -9.29 -10.55 9.95
CA LYS A 15 -10.32 -11.48 9.49
C LYS A 15 -11.56 -10.77 8.94
N LEU A 16 -12.00 -9.67 9.54
CA LEU A 16 -13.15 -8.92 9.05
C LEU A 16 -12.86 -8.23 7.70
N LEU A 17 -11.65 -7.68 7.53
CA LEU A 17 -11.22 -7.12 6.25
C LEU A 17 -11.06 -8.20 5.16
N SER A 18 -10.60 -9.40 5.49
CA SER A 18 -10.53 -10.51 4.54
C SER A 18 -11.91 -11.01 4.16
N PHE A 19 -12.82 -11.10 5.11
CA PHE A 19 -14.21 -11.53 4.88
C PHE A 19 -15.01 -10.49 4.08
N ALA A 20 -14.88 -9.20 4.41
CA ALA A 20 -15.50 -8.13 3.63
C ALA A 20 -14.88 -8.02 2.22
N ARG A 21 -13.58 -8.28 2.08
CA ARG A 21 -12.92 -8.34 0.78
C ARG A 21 -13.48 -9.48 -0.10
N GLU A 22 -13.76 -10.65 0.48
CA GLU A 22 -14.36 -11.77 -0.26
C GLU A 22 -15.82 -11.50 -0.62
N LEU A 23 -16.56 -10.76 0.21
CA LEU A 23 -17.96 -10.39 -0.06
C LEU A 23 -18.10 -9.26 -1.07
N LEU A 24 -17.26 -8.22 -0.97
CA LEU A 24 -17.28 -7.04 -1.85
C LEU A 24 -16.55 -7.27 -3.17
N PHE A 25 -15.58 -8.20 -3.16
CA PHE A 25 -14.83 -8.62 -4.33
C PHE A 25 -14.84 -10.15 -4.40
N PRO A 26 -16.01 -10.78 -4.66
CA PRO A 26 -16.06 -12.22 -4.77
C PRO A 26 -15.10 -12.63 -5.88
N LYS A 27 -14.18 -13.54 -5.55
CA LYS A 27 -13.37 -14.17 -6.59
C LYS A 27 -14.36 -14.82 -7.56
N PRO A 28 -14.38 -14.45 -8.84
CA PRO A 28 -15.30 -15.05 -9.79
C PRO A 28 -15.05 -16.56 -9.80
N LYS A 29 -16.05 -17.33 -9.39
CA LYS A 29 -15.99 -18.79 -9.45
C LYS A 29 -15.81 -19.19 -10.90
N GLY A 30 -14.64 -19.75 -11.24
CA GLY A 30 -14.35 -20.27 -12.59
C GLY A 30 -13.58 -19.35 -13.52
N VAL A 31 -13.15 -18.14 -13.08
CA VAL A 31 -12.08 -17.42 -13.78
C VAL A 31 -10.77 -17.88 -13.17
N ASN A 32 -9.98 -18.66 -13.92
CA ASN A 32 -8.54 -18.74 -13.68
C ASN A 32 -8.07 -17.31 -13.47
N SER A 33 -7.46 -17.01 -12.32
CA SER A 33 -6.81 -15.72 -12.12
C SER A 33 -5.88 -15.57 -13.31
N LEU A 34 -6.22 -14.66 -14.24
CA LEU A 34 -5.37 -14.44 -15.40
C LEU A 34 -3.99 -14.09 -14.85
N SER A 35 -3.05 -15.03 -15.04
CA SER A 35 -1.66 -14.78 -14.69
C SER A 35 -1.22 -13.58 -15.51
N VAL A 36 -0.94 -12.46 -14.84
CA VAL A 36 -0.41 -11.26 -15.48
C VAL A 36 1.11 -11.31 -15.51
N HIS A 37 1.72 -10.68 -16.50
CA HIS A 37 3.16 -10.53 -16.59
C HIS A 37 3.58 -9.17 -15.98
N ILE A 38 4.45 -9.22 -14.97
CA ILE A 38 4.89 -8.05 -14.20
C ILE A 38 6.40 -7.89 -14.37
N VAL A 39 6.83 -6.71 -14.83
CA VAL A 39 8.24 -6.37 -14.91
C VAL A 39 8.62 -5.42 -13.77
N ILE A 40 9.65 -5.76 -13.00
CA ILE A 40 10.13 -5.00 -11.85
C ILE A 40 11.57 -4.52 -12.15
N MET A 41 11.77 -3.20 -12.13
CA MET A 41 13.10 -2.61 -12.22
C MET A 41 13.65 -2.29 -10.84
N GLY A 42 14.76 -2.92 -10.48
CA GLY A 42 15.45 -2.82 -9.20
C GLY A 42 15.20 -4.04 -8.31
N CYS A 43 16.26 -4.81 -8.04
CA CYS A 43 16.26 -6.00 -7.16
C CYS A 43 16.78 -5.68 -5.75
N GLY A 44 16.45 -4.48 -5.24
CA GLY A 44 16.67 -4.10 -3.85
C GLY A 44 15.68 -4.79 -2.91
N ARG A 45 15.63 -4.33 -1.64
CA ARG A 45 14.68 -4.88 -0.64
C ARG A 45 13.23 -4.83 -1.12
N VAL A 46 12.80 -3.71 -1.67
CA VAL A 46 11.41 -3.56 -2.15
C VAL A 46 11.14 -4.45 -3.36
N GLY A 47 12.00 -4.38 -4.39
CA GLY A 47 11.77 -5.15 -5.62
C GLY A 47 11.81 -6.65 -5.43
N SER A 48 12.76 -7.16 -4.62
CA SER A 48 12.83 -8.60 -4.32
C SER A 48 11.64 -9.10 -3.51
N THR A 49 11.10 -8.28 -2.60
CA THR A 49 9.87 -8.63 -1.86
C THR A 49 8.68 -8.66 -2.80
N LEU A 50 8.47 -7.61 -3.60
CA LEU A 50 7.39 -7.58 -4.59
C LEU A 50 7.44 -8.76 -5.56
N ALA A 51 8.64 -9.11 -6.02
CA ALA A 51 8.83 -10.24 -6.95
C ALA A 51 8.36 -11.57 -6.36
N LYS A 52 8.72 -11.84 -5.09
CA LYS A 52 8.28 -13.04 -4.38
C LYS A 52 6.78 -13.05 -4.13
N ASP A 53 6.24 -11.92 -3.69
CA ASP A 53 4.81 -11.81 -3.39
C ASP A 53 3.95 -12.02 -4.65
N PHE A 54 4.33 -11.41 -5.78
CA PHE A 54 3.63 -11.61 -7.03
C PHE A 54 3.76 -13.05 -7.55
N GLN A 55 4.94 -13.66 -7.44
CA GLN A 55 5.11 -15.07 -7.77
C GLN A 55 4.22 -15.98 -6.89
N ALA A 56 4.17 -15.71 -5.58
CA ALA A 56 3.31 -16.47 -4.66
C ALA A 56 1.82 -16.33 -4.99
N LEU A 57 1.41 -15.18 -5.60
CA LEU A 57 0.07 -14.97 -6.12
C LEU A 57 -0.18 -15.65 -7.48
N GLY A 58 0.82 -16.32 -8.07
CA GLY A 58 0.71 -17.05 -9.33
C GLY A 58 0.94 -16.20 -10.58
N HIS A 59 1.53 -15.01 -10.44
CA HIS A 59 1.85 -14.15 -11.57
C HIS A 59 3.22 -14.47 -12.19
N SER A 60 3.39 -14.16 -13.47
CA SER A 60 4.69 -14.20 -14.15
C SER A 60 5.48 -12.93 -13.82
N VAL A 61 6.71 -13.07 -13.36
CA VAL A 61 7.54 -11.95 -12.91
C VAL A 61 8.89 -11.93 -13.62
N ALA A 62 9.30 -10.77 -14.12
CA ALA A 62 10.66 -10.49 -14.55
C ALA A 62 11.26 -9.39 -13.68
N VAL A 63 12.51 -9.56 -13.25
CA VAL A 63 13.22 -8.59 -12.40
C VAL A 63 14.48 -8.13 -13.14
N ILE A 64 14.61 -6.82 -13.30
CA ILE A 64 15.77 -6.17 -13.92
C ILE A 64 16.61 -5.51 -12.85
N ASP A 65 17.91 -5.74 -12.86
CA ASP A 65 18.88 -4.98 -12.06
C ASP A 65 20.23 -4.92 -12.78
N GLN A 66 20.97 -3.83 -12.59
CA GLN A 66 22.33 -3.70 -13.15
C GLN A 66 23.33 -4.58 -12.42
N ASP A 67 23.10 -4.79 -11.11
CA ASP A 67 23.94 -5.62 -10.26
C ASP A 67 23.41 -7.06 -10.21
N ARG A 68 24.13 -7.98 -10.86
CA ARG A 68 23.81 -9.41 -10.83
C ARG A 68 23.76 -10.00 -9.41
N GLU A 69 24.56 -9.47 -8.48
CA GLU A 69 24.55 -9.92 -7.10
C GLU A 69 23.25 -9.57 -6.36
N ALA A 70 22.54 -8.54 -6.81
CA ALA A 70 21.25 -8.15 -6.24
C ALA A 70 20.22 -9.29 -6.32
N PHE A 71 20.29 -10.13 -7.36
CA PHE A 71 19.35 -11.26 -7.55
C PHE A 71 19.43 -12.33 -6.47
N ARG A 72 20.53 -12.40 -5.69
CA ARG A 72 20.59 -13.29 -4.52
C ARG A 72 19.47 -13.06 -3.51
N ARG A 73 18.89 -11.84 -3.47
CA ARG A 73 17.77 -11.50 -2.59
C ARG A 73 16.47 -12.21 -2.95
N LEU A 74 16.36 -12.70 -4.19
CA LEU A 74 15.18 -13.44 -4.63
C LEU A 74 15.13 -14.84 -3.99
N GLY A 75 16.28 -15.43 -3.66
CA GLY A 75 16.35 -16.77 -3.08
C GLY A 75 16.23 -17.88 -4.14
N ALA A 76 16.40 -19.13 -3.69
CA ALA A 76 16.42 -20.30 -4.58
C ALA A 76 15.03 -20.65 -5.13
N ASP A 77 13.97 -20.26 -4.44
CA ASP A 77 12.59 -20.60 -4.80
C ASP A 77 11.97 -19.61 -5.83
N PHE A 78 12.73 -18.60 -6.24
CA PHE A 78 12.25 -17.68 -7.27
C PHE A 78 12.40 -18.29 -8.65
N ASN A 79 11.26 -18.49 -9.33
CA ASN A 79 11.18 -19.11 -10.66
C ASN A 79 10.94 -18.09 -11.79
N GLY A 80 10.92 -16.78 -11.46
CA GLY A 80 10.76 -15.72 -12.43
C GLY A 80 12.04 -15.45 -13.24
N LEU A 81 11.93 -14.58 -14.23
CA LEU A 81 13.07 -14.18 -15.06
C LEU A 81 13.91 -13.12 -14.35
N THR A 82 15.24 -13.24 -14.42
CA THR A 82 16.17 -12.20 -13.97
C THR A 82 16.98 -11.69 -15.16
N VAL A 83 16.97 -10.38 -15.37
CA VAL A 83 17.65 -9.72 -16.46
C VAL A 83 18.67 -8.72 -15.92
N ALA A 84 19.94 -8.93 -16.23
CA ALA A 84 21.02 -8.05 -15.80
C ALA A 84 21.23 -6.93 -16.83
N GLY A 85 20.85 -5.70 -16.48
CA GLY A 85 20.97 -4.57 -17.40
C GLY A 85 20.38 -3.28 -16.86
N VAL A 86 20.41 -2.25 -17.71
CA VAL A 86 19.85 -0.93 -17.41
C VAL A 86 18.34 -0.97 -17.63
N GLY A 87 17.55 -0.71 -16.58
CA GLY A 87 16.11 -0.93 -16.58
C GLY A 87 15.26 0.02 -17.44
N PHE A 88 15.86 0.94 -18.17
CA PHE A 88 15.22 1.76 -19.23
C PHE A 88 15.86 1.55 -20.60
N ASP A 89 16.83 0.62 -20.71
CA ASP A 89 17.41 0.21 -21.97
C ASP A 89 16.43 -0.67 -22.74
N ARG A 90 16.38 -0.48 -24.06
CA ARG A 90 15.42 -1.15 -24.93
C ARG A 90 15.60 -2.67 -24.91
N ASP A 91 16.81 -3.14 -25.10
CA ASP A 91 17.09 -4.58 -25.24
C ASP A 91 16.84 -5.29 -23.91
N THR A 92 17.24 -4.66 -22.79
CA THR A 92 16.97 -5.13 -21.44
C THR A 92 15.47 -5.24 -21.15
N LEU A 93 14.69 -4.24 -21.55
CA LEU A 93 13.22 -4.25 -21.37
C LEU A 93 12.56 -5.33 -22.22
N ILE A 94 13.01 -5.51 -23.48
CA ILE A 94 12.49 -6.55 -24.37
C ILE A 94 12.82 -7.94 -23.81
N GLU A 95 14.04 -8.17 -23.33
CA GLU A 95 14.44 -9.42 -22.68
C GLU A 95 13.57 -9.73 -21.47
N ALA A 96 13.22 -8.70 -20.68
CA ALA A 96 12.30 -8.84 -19.55
C ALA A 96 10.82 -9.07 -19.96
N GLY A 97 10.50 -9.02 -21.25
CA GLY A 97 9.15 -9.22 -21.77
C GLY A 97 8.21 -8.03 -21.61
N ILE A 98 8.74 -6.80 -21.67
CA ILE A 98 7.97 -5.56 -21.49
C ILE A 98 6.80 -5.42 -22.49
N GLU A 99 6.97 -5.94 -23.73
CA GLU A 99 5.96 -5.86 -24.79
C GLU A 99 4.66 -6.60 -24.44
N ARG A 100 4.73 -7.59 -23.56
CA ARG A 100 3.59 -8.36 -23.05
C ARG A 100 3.25 -8.05 -21.59
N ALA A 101 3.92 -7.05 -20.98
CA ALA A 101 3.73 -6.75 -19.59
C ALA A 101 2.37 -6.06 -19.32
N ASP A 102 1.66 -6.56 -18.34
CA ASP A 102 0.44 -5.95 -17.81
C ASP A 102 0.76 -4.84 -16.81
N ALA A 103 1.90 -4.99 -16.10
CA ALA A 103 2.34 -4.03 -15.11
C ALA A 103 3.86 -3.85 -15.11
N PHE A 104 4.29 -2.64 -14.72
CA PHE A 104 5.70 -2.27 -14.56
C PHE A 104 5.91 -1.51 -13.25
N ALA A 105 6.88 -1.94 -12.44
CA ALA A 105 7.24 -1.30 -11.19
C ALA A 105 8.71 -0.86 -11.19
N ALA A 106 8.96 0.44 -11.20
CA ALA A 106 10.30 1.01 -11.08
C ALA A 106 10.62 1.33 -9.61
N VAL A 107 11.43 0.50 -8.96
CA VAL A 107 11.71 0.56 -7.53
C VAL A 107 13.20 0.57 -7.18
N SER A 108 14.04 0.97 -8.13
CA SER A 108 15.49 1.13 -7.91
C SER A 108 15.76 2.29 -6.92
N ASN A 109 17.03 2.52 -6.61
CA ASN A 109 17.46 3.58 -5.70
C ASN A 109 17.56 4.98 -6.33
N GLY A 110 17.32 5.10 -7.65
CA GLY A 110 17.42 6.37 -8.37
C GLY A 110 16.07 6.90 -8.84
N ASP A 111 15.64 8.06 -8.34
CA ASP A 111 14.36 8.68 -8.73
C ASP A 111 14.29 8.94 -10.23
N ASN A 112 15.35 9.51 -10.81
CA ASN A 112 15.40 9.80 -12.27
C ASN A 112 15.30 8.53 -13.11
N SER A 113 16.01 7.47 -12.72
CA SER A 113 15.96 6.18 -13.41
C SER A 113 14.58 5.55 -13.31
N ASN A 114 13.94 5.61 -12.12
CA ASN A 114 12.61 5.09 -11.90
C ASN A 114 11.56 5.80 -12.76
N ILE A 115 11.64 7.12 -12.85
CA ILE A 115 10.73 7.91 -13.69
C ILE A 115 10.96 7.65 -15.17
N LEU A 116 12.21 7.63 -15.62
CA LEU A 116 12.53 7.39 -17.02
C LEU A 116 12.02 6.02 -17.45
N ALA A 117 12.31 4.98 -16.67
CA ALA A 117 11.83 3.62 -16.96
C ALA A 117 10.30 3.51 -16.96
N ALA A 118 9.64 4.14 -15.98
CA ALA A 118 8.18 4.18 -15.92
C ALA A 118 7.55 4.87 -17.13
N ARG A 119 8.14 5.97 -17.60
CA ARG A 119 7.70 6.65 -18.82
C ARG A 119 7.90 5.79 -20.06
N VAL A 120 9.07 5.19 -20.22
CA VAL A 120 9.36 4.29 -21.35
C VAL A 120 8.38 3.12 -21.36
N ALA A 121 8.16 2.47 -20.22
CA ALA A 121 7.18 1.37 -20.10
C ALA A 121 5.78 1.80 -20.55
N ARG A 122 5.32 2.98 -20.12
CA ARG A 122 3.97 3.47 -20.44
C ARG A 122 3.86 4.05 -21.85
N GLU A 123 4.77 4.94 -22.22
CA GLU A 123 4.64 5.74 -23.44
C GLU A 123 5.13 4.99 -24.69
N THR A 124 6.15 4.13 -24.55
CA THR A 124 6.72 3.37 -25.68
C THR A 124 6.10 1.99 -25.82
N TYR A 125 5.89 1.29 -24.69
CA TYR A 125 5.40 -0.08 -24.72
C TYR A 125 3.91 -0.21 -24.35
N GLY A 126 3.25 0.88 -23.95
CA GLY A 126 1.81 0.89 -23.67
C GLY A 126 1.40 0.10 -22.43
N VAL A 127 2.31 -0.13 -21.46
CA VAL A 127 1.99 -0.83 -20.22
C VAL A 127 0.97 -0.02 -19.44
N LYS A 128 -0.17 -0.65 -19.10
CA LYS A 128 -1.32 0.05 -18.50
C LYS A 128 -1.11 0.40 -17.03
N SER A 129 -0.53 -0.51 -16.29
CA SER A 129 -0.30 -0.36 -14.85
C SER A 129 1.17 -0.09 -14.58
N VAL A 130 1.53 1.17 -14.40
CA VAL A 130 2.92 1.59 -14.15
C VAL A 130 3.01 2.32 -12.84
N VAL A 131 4.03 2.03 -12.03
CA VAL A 131 4.32 2.74 -10.78
C VAL A 131 5.80 3.01 -10.64
N ALA A 132 6.15 4.20 -10.12
CA ALA A 132 7.53 4.58 -9.83
C ALA A 132 7.69 4.92 -8.34
N ARG A 133 8.70 4.35 -7.71
CA ARG A 133 9.13 4.75 -6.36
C ARG A 133 9.96 6.02 -6.45
N ILE A 134 9.62 7.02 -5.63
CA ILE A 134 10.31 8.29 -5.57
C ILE A 134 10.68 8.58 -4.11
N TYR A 135 11.93 8.95 -3.88
CA TYR A 135 12.40 9.34 -2.56
C TYR A 135 12.14 10.81 -2.27
N ASP A 136 12.36 11.70 -3.27
CA ASP A 136 12.16 13.13 -3.15
C ASP A 136 10.67 13.49 -3.23
N PRO A 137 10.08 14.01 -2.14
CA PRO A 137 8.65 14.35 -2.11
C PRO A 137 8.24 15.40 -3.14
N GLY A 138 9.09 16.41 -3.36
CA GLY A 138 8.80 17.46 -4.34
C GLY A 138 8.75 16.93 -5.77
N ARG A 139 9.60 15.98 -6.09
CA ARG A 139 9.57 15.28 -7.39
C ARG A 139 8.33 14.39 -7.52
N ALA A 140 7.95 13.68 -6.47
CA ALA A 140 6.76 12.82 -6.51
C ALA A 140 5.51 13.61 -6.92
N GLU A 141 5.31 14.80 -6.37
CA GLU A 141 4.17 15.67 -6.72
C GLU A 141 4.19 16.09 -8.20
N ILE A 142 5.35 16.49 -8.72
CA ILE A 142 5.52 16.89 -10.12
C ILE A 142 5.15 15.73 -11.05
N TYR A 143 5.65 14.52 -10.79
CA TYR A 143 5.42 13.38 -11.65
C TYR A 143 4.00 12.83 -11.57
N GLN A 144 3.34 12.93 -10.41
CA GLN A 144 1.90 12.63 -10.31
C GLN A 144 1.06 13.57 -11.18
N ARG A 145 1.39 14.87 -11.21
CA ARG A 145 0.73 15.84 -12.10
C ARG A 145 0.94 15.52 -13.58
N LEU A 146 2.07 14.90 -13.94
CA LEU A 146 2.36 14.38 -15.28
C LEU A 146 1.69 13.02 -15.56
N GLY A 147 0.86 12.54 -14.63
CA GLY A 147 0.08 11.31 -14.78
C GLY A 147 0.89 10.03 -14.56
N ILE A 148 2.09 10.08 -13.95
CA ILE A 148 2.85 8.89 -13.58
C ILE A 148 2.53 8.56 -12.13
N PRO A 149 1.89 7.42 -11.83
CA PRO A 149 1.65 6.98 -10.46
C PRO A 149 2.97 6.83 -9.71
N THR A 150 3.11 7.55 -8.59
CA THR A 150 4.32 7.52 -7.76
C THR A 150 4.02 7.08 -6.34
N VAL A 151 5.00 6.42 -5.71
CA VAL A 151 4.99 6.09 -4.28
C VAL A 151 6.15 6.85 -3.61
N ALA A 152 5.80 7.90 -2.86
CA ALA A 152 6.75 8.72 -2.10
C ALA A 152 7.09 8.04 -0.76
N THR A 153 8.09 7.16 -0.77
CA THR A 153 8.41 6.29 0.36
C THR A 153 8.90 7.04 1.59
N VAL A 154 9.63 8.14 1.43
CA VAL A 154 10.16 8.93 2.55
C VAL A 154 9.03 9.63 3.28
N LEU A 155 8.12 10.30 2.58
CA LEU A 155 6.96 10.95 3.19
C LEU A 155 6.12 9.96 3.99
N TRP A 156 5.79 8.84 3.38
CA TRP A 156 5.00 7.81 4.05
C TRP A 156 5.69 7.29 5.30
N THR A 157 6.99 6.96 5.21
CA THR A 157 7.76 6.44 6.36
C THR A 157 7.88 7.48 7.46
N THR A 158 8.18 8.74 7.11
CA THR A 158 8.31 9.84 8.09
C THR A 158 6.97 10.07 8.81
N ASP A 159 5.88 10.10 8.09
CA ASP A 159 4.54 10.22 8.66
C ASP A 159 4.24 9.08 9.64
N GLN A 160 4.53 7.82 9.26
CA GLN A 160 4.36 6.67 10.16
C GLN A 160 5.22 6.76 11.44
N ILE A 161 6.45 7.25 11.33
CA ILE A 161 7.35 7.44 12.48
C ILE A 161 6.83 8.57 13.37
N MET A 162 6.47 9.72 12.80
CA MET A 162 5.93 10.85 13.56
C MET A 162 4.68 10.47 14.35
N ARG A 163 3.76 9.74 13.73
CA ARG A 163 2.53 9.26 14.37
C ARG A 163 2.79 8.33 15.57
N ARG A 164 3.87 7.57 15.55
CA ARG A 164 4.23 6.66 16.66
C ARG A 164 5.00 7.35 17.78
N ILE A 165 5.73 8.42 17.47
CA ILE A 165 6.54 9.16 18.45
C ILE A 165 5.71 10.21 19.16
N LEU A 166 4.83 10.90 18.47
CA LEU A 166 3.98 11.94 19.05
C LEU A 166 2.72 11.33 19.65
N PRO A 167 2.52 11.44 20.99
CA PRO A 167 1.31 10.99 21.65
C PRO A 167 0.16 11.95 21.36
N SER A 168 -0.28 12.06 20.15
CA SER A 168 -1.33 12.98 19.75
C SER A 168 -2.52 12.27 19.15
N GLY A 169 -3.53 12.33 19.84
CA GLY A 169 -4.96 12.46 19.64
C GLY A 169 -5.69 11.63 18.59
N ALA A 170 -5.18 11.46 17.43
CA ALA A 170 -5.87 10.73 16.37
C ALA A 170 -4.88 9.81 15.63
N LYS A 171 -5.11 8.51 15.70
CA LYS A 171 -4.35 7.53 14.96
C LYS A 171 -4.97 7.38 13.56
N SER A 172 -4.37 7.99 12.55
CA SER A 172 -4.83 7.81 11.18
C SER A 172 -4.51 6.39 10.71
N GLU A 173 -5.54 5.65 10.37
CA GLU A 173 -5.45 4.29 9.85
C GLU A 173 -5.32 4.30 8.32
N TRP A 174 -5.89 5.30 7.67
CA TRP A 174 -5.86 5.45 6.21
C TRP A 174 -6.00 6.91 5.80
N GLN A 175 -5.38 7.28 4.67
CA GLN A 175 -5.49 8.60 4.05
C GLN A 175 -5.60 8.42 2.53
N ASP A 176 -6.45 9.22 1.90
CA ASP A 176 -6.56 9.23 0.44
C ASP A 176 -5.31 9.85 -0.21
N PRO A 177 -5.01 9.57 -1.48
CA PRO A 177 -3.84 10.11 -2.17
C PRO A 177 -3.77 11.63 -2.23
N SER A 178 -4.90 12.34 -2.14
CA SER A 178 -4.93 13.81 -2.11
C SER A 178 -4.63 14.39 -0.72
N GLY A 179 -4.63 13.56 0.33
CA GLY A 179 -4.47 13.99 1.72
C GLY A 179 -5.67 14.72 2.32
N LYS A 180 -6.78 14.85 1.60
CA LYS A 180 -7.97 15.60 2.05
C LYS A 180 -8.95 14.77 2.86
N VAL A 181 -8.92 13.45 2.70
CA VAL A 181 -9.78 12.53 3.44
C VAL A 181 -8.91 11.56 4.22
N GLN A 182 -9.20 11.37 5.49
CA GLN A 182 -8.50 10.41 6.32
C GLN A 182 -9.49 9.62 7.20
N LEU A 183 -9.18 8.36 7.43
CA LEU A 183 -9.79 7.54 8.45
C LEU A 183 -8.84 7.50 9.65
N ALA A 184 -9.31 7.93 10.81
CA ALA A 184 -8.49 8.01 12.02
C ALA A 184 -9.22 7.43 13.21
N GLU A 185 -8.49 6.71 14.05
CA GLU A 185 -8.96 6.32 15.38
C GLU A 185 -8.81 7.50 16.33
N ILE A 186 -9.90 7.85 17.01
CA ILE A 186 -9.95 8.98 17.94
C ILE A 186 -10.38 8.45 19.30
N HIS A 187 -9.59 8.72 20.32
CA HIS A 187 -10.00 8.48 21.69
C HIS A 187 -11.03 9.55 22.12
N ILE A 188 -12.17 9.09 22.56
CA ILE A 188 -13.29 9.97 22.91
C ILE A 188 -13.01 10.61 24.28
N HIS A 189 -13.05 11.95 24.33
CA HIS A 189 -12.95 12.68 25.59
C HIS A 189 -14.18 12.40 26.47
N ARG A 190 -13.99 12.25 27.78
CA ARG A 190 -15.05 11.92 28.74
C ARG A 190 -16.26 12.85 28.67
N GLY A 191 -16.07 14.11 28.31
CA GLY A 191 -17.15 15.08 28.13
C GLY A 191 -18.12 14.75 26.99
N TRP A 192 -17.82 13.76 26.16
CA TRP A 192 -18.68 13.31 25.07
C TRP A 192 -19.51 12.06 25.41
N PHE A 193 -19.26 11.46 26.56
CA PHE A 193 -20.06 10.30 27.00
C PHE A 193 -21.50 10.71 27.22
N GLY A 194 -22.43 9.90 26.76
CA GLY A 194 -23.85 10.18 26.79
C GLY A 194 -24.39 10.95 25.59
N TYR A 195 -23.51 11.49 24.71
CA TYR A 195 -23.98 12.16 23.50
C TYR A 195 -24.22 11.16 22.36
N PRO A 196 -25.28 11.35 21.57
CA PRO A 196 -25.49 10.60 20.34
C PRO A 196 -24.35 10.83 19.34
N VAL A 197 -23.95 9.78 18.62
CA VAL A 197 -22.91 9.87 17.59
C VAL A 197 -23.23 10.92 16.52
N ILE A 198 -24.49 11.04 16.17
CA ILE A 198 -24.96 12.03 15.18
C ILE A 198 -24.60 13.47 15.59
N SER A 199 -24.70 13.81 16.87
CA SER A 199 -24.37 15.14 17.37
C SER A 199 -22.89 15.48 17.18
N ILE A 200 -22.01 14.49 17.35
CA ILE A 200 -20.57 14.67 17.12
C ILE A 200 -20.26 14.85 15.64
N GLN A 201 -20.89 14.07 14.77
CA GLN A 201 -20.74 14.21 13.34
C GLN A 201 -21.16 15.61 12.84
N GLU A 202 -22.25 16.14 13.40
CA GLU A 202 -22.73 17.49 13.09
C GLU A 202 -21.76 18.58 13.52
N LEU A 203 -21.21 18.47 14.73
CA LEU A 203 -20.27 19.46 15.29
C LEU A 203 -18.90 19.42 14.60
N THR A 204 -18.37 18.24 14.35
CA THR A 204 -17.02 18.07 13.80
C THR A 204 -16.96 18.06 12.28
N LYS A 205 -18.11 17.93 11.60
CA LYS A 205 -18.24 17.69 10.16
C LYS A 205 -17.52 16.40 9.68
N ALA A 206 -17.15 15.52 10.63
CA ALA A 206 -16.60 14.22 10.35
C ALA A 206 -17.71 13.15 10.26
N ARG A 207 -17.36 11.98 9.72
CA ARG A 207 -18.24 10.81 9.73
C ARG A 207 -17.63 9.73 10.61
N VAL A 208 -18.40 9.16 11.50
CA VAL A 208 -17.99 8.02 12.32
C VAL A 208 -18.26 6.75 11.52
N ALA A 209 -17.20 6.08 11.08
CA ALA A 209 -17.32 4.86 10.27
C ALA A 209 -17.71 3.65 11.13
N PHE A 210 -17.11 3.54 12.32
CA PHE A 210 -17.42 2.51 13.31
C PHE A 210 -16.97 2.96 14.70
N ILE A 211 -17.47 2.28 15.72
CA ILE A 211 -17.05 2.43 17.12
C ILE A 211 -16.55 1.08 17.59
N THR A 212 -15.43 1.05 18.30
CA THR A 212 -14.99 -0.15 19.02
C THR A 212 -15.42 -0.03 20.48
N ARG A 213 -16.18 -1.00 20.97
CA ARG A 213 -16.67 -1.07 22.35
C ARG A 213 -16.37 -2.46 22.89
N LEU A 214 -15.64 -2.55 24.00
CA LEU A 214 -15.26 -3.83 24.62
C LEU A 214 -14.64 -4.83 23.63
N GLY A 215 -13.88 -4.33 22.68
CA GLY A 215 -13.23 -5.15 21.63
C GLY A 215 -14.11 -5.54 20.45
N GLU A 216 -15.38 -5.13 20.43
CA GLU A 216 -16.29 -5.37 19.31
C GLU A 216 -16.51 -4.12 18.47
N GLY A 217 -16.47 -4.28 17.13
CA GLY A 217 -16.76 -3.21 16.16
C GLY A 217 -18.25 -3.05 15.93
N LEU A 218 -18.76 -1.82 16.09
CA LEU A 218 -20.16 -1.46 15.85
C LEU A 218 -20.24 -0.36 14.79
N ILE A 219 -21.07 -0.53 13.77
CA ILE A 219 -21.42 0.55 12.84
C ILE A 219 -22.54 1.36 13.51
N PRO A 220 -22.30 2.64 13.82
CA PRO A 220 -23.28 3.43 14.56
C PRO A 220 -24.45 3.82 13.66
N ASP A 221 -25.66 3.64 14.18
CA ASP A 221 -26.88 4.27 13.68
C ASP A 221 -27.16 5.60 14.41
N GLU A 222 -28.30 6.22 14.13
CA GLU A 222 -28.72 7.50 14.74
C GLU A 222 -28.99 7.44 16.25
N HIS A 223 -29.21 6.24 16.81
CA HIS A 223 -29.54 6.03 18.21
C HIS A 223 -28.31 5.68 19.06
N VAL A 224 -27.18 5.39 18.45
CA VAL A 224 -25.99 5.00 19.18
C VAL A 224 -25.42 6.17 19.95
N VAL A 225 -25.23 5.93 21.27
CA VAL A 225 -24.67 6.90 22.21
C VAL A 225 -23.25 6.51 22.55
N LEU A 226 -22.37 7.50 22.67
CA LEU A 226 -20.99 7.28 23.12
C LEU A 226 -20.94 6.89 24.59
N GLN A 227 -20.17 5.86 24.92
CA GLN A 227 -20.01 5.32 26.25
C GLN A 227 -18.52 5.16 26.58
N ASP A 228 -18.21 5.07 27.85
CA ASP A 228 -16.88 4.70 28.31
C ASP A 228 -16.55 3.26 27.85
N ALA A 229 -15.37 3.07 27.33
CA ALA A 229 -14.91 1.79 26.80
C ALA A 229 -14.14 0.94 27.83
N THR A 230 -14.34 1.25 29.13
CA THR A 230 -13.74 0.45 30.21
C THR A 230 -14.35 -0.93 30.38
#